data_53de468595ea35a1e3c3c4c42a00de31
#
_entry.id   53de468595ea35a1e3c3c4c42a00de31
#
_cell.length_a   1.000
_cell.length_b   1.000
_cell.length_c   1.000
_cell.angle_alpha   90.00
_cell.angle_beta   90.00
_cell.angle_gamma   90.00
#
_symmetry.space_group_name_H-M   'P 1'
#
loop_
_entity.id
_entity.type
_entity.pdbx_description
1 polymer ?
#
loop_
_entity_poly.entity_id
_entity_poly.type
_entity_poly.pdbx_seq_one_letter_code
_entity_poly.pdbx_strand_id
1 'polypeptide(L)'
;FIKKIEIFISSIPPLDIDEKDTKTVETLKQNDEKFVQFKLNRRFVNDGKWYTICLPFNISQQQLAKAFGVDYVDLRTFDHMEGTTMFFKTEENIEAGVPYLIKPNTDIDGVVFDDVKIAMKANPTLQVGKDGYYMQGVYEPTDLYIDGTHVFLGSENRFFRPSETNHTMNGMRAYFVIPKDAVNKILSYNADSEATSIVATDANLQPKDHKVYNISGMYVGDSNYDLMPGTYIVDGKKVLISNQ
;
A
#
# COMPACT_ATOMS: atom_id res chain seq x y z
N PHE A 1 51.52 16.38 -26.58
CA PHE A 1 50.30 17.18 -26.43
C PHE A 1 49.17 16.28 -25.99
N ILE A 2 48.80 16.33 -24.68
CA ILE A 2 47.63 15.64 -24.15
C ILE A 2 46.43 16.54 -24.46
N LYS A 3 45.52 16.10 -25.33
CA LYS A 3 44.23 16.76 -25.52
C LYS A 3 43.44 16.61 -24.25
N LYS A 4 43.06 17.72 -23.65
CA LYS A 4 42.12 17.77 -22.51
C LYS A 4 40.79 17.19 -22.98
N ILE A 5 40.37 16.06 -22.43
CA ILE A 5 39.04 15.50 -22.65
C ILE A 5 38.13 16.25 -21.67
N GLU A 6 37.29 17.14 -22.16
CA GLU A 6 36.21 17.73 -21.40
C GLU A 6 35.04 16.76 -21.44
N ILE A 7 34.79 16.09 -20.32
CA ILE A 7 33.59 15.28 -20.13
C ILE A 7 32.45 16.24 -19.77
N PHE A 8 31.59 16.53 -20.72
CA PHE A 8 30.31 17.17 -20.43
C PHE A 8 29.42 16.13 -19.73
N ILE A 9 29.31 16.19 -18.42
CA ILE A 9 28.28 15.48 -17.67
C ILE A 9 26.98 16.25 -17.95
N SER A 10 26.23 15.81 -18.96
CA SER A 10 24.85 16.24 -19.16
C SER A 10 24.08 15.78 -17.92
N SER A 11 23.55 16.72 -17.15
CA SER A 11 22.63 16.38 -16.07
C SER A 11 21.40 15.71 -16.69
N ILE A 12 21.11 14.48 -16.29
CA ILE A 12 19.89 13.80 -16.70
C ILE A 12 18.73 14.64 -16.23
N PRO A 13 17.82 15.11 -17.11
CA PRO A 13 16.71 15.92 -16.67
C PRO A 13 15.82 15.15 -15.70
N PRO A 14 15.36 15.75 -14.62
CA PRO A 14 14.47 15.08 -13.68
C PRO A 14 13.12 14.81 -14.35
N LEU A 15 12.62 13.60 -14.18
CA LEU A 15 11.25 13.22 -14.49
C LEU A 15 10.42 13.47 -13.23
N ASP A 16 9.72 14.58 -13.20
CA ASP A 16 8.93 15.06 -12.06
C ASP A 16 7.48 14.56 -12.20
N ILE A 17 7.08 13.65 -11.31
CA ILE A 17 5.78 12.97 -11.35
C ILE A 17 4.98 13.31 -10.09
N ASP A 18 3.80 13.87 -10.27
CA ASP A 18 2.80 14.04 -9.21
C ASP A 18 1.89 12.80 -9.18
N GLU A 19 1.62 12.26 -7.99
CA GLU A 19 0.72 11.11 -7.84
C GLU A 19 -0.71 11.37 -8.35
N LYS A 20 -1.08 12.62 -8.58
CA LYS A 20 -2.38 13.05 -9.10
C LYS A 20 -2.37 13.35 -10.61
N ASP A 21 -1.23 13.25 -11.26
CA ASP A 21 -1.12 13.54 -12.70
C ASP A 21 -1.71 12.39 -13.53
N THR A 22 -2.74 12.70 -14.31
CA THR A 22 -3.44 11.76 -15.20
C THR A 22 -2.71 11.49 -16.52
N LYS A 23 -1.54 12.09 -16.74
CA LYS A 23 -0.68 11.86 -17.91
C LYS A 23 0.58 11.08 -17.59
N THR A 24 0.67 10.56 -16.38
CA THR A 24 1.86 9.83 -15.93
C THR A 24 2.18 8.63 -16.82
N VAL A 25 1.20 7.83 -17.22
CA VAL A 25 1.40 6.68 -18.10
C VAL A 25 1.94 7.10 -19.47
N GLU A 26 1.47 8.20 -20.06
CA GLU A 26 2.00 8.74 -21.30
C GLU A 26 3.46 9.17 -21.14
N THR A 27 3.75 9.91 -20.07
CA THR A 27 5.10 10.38 -19.73
C THR A 27 6.06 9.22 -19.52
N LEU A 28 5.65 8.16 -18.83
CA LEU A 28 6.45 6.96 -18.64
C LEU A 28 6.74 6.23 -19.96
N LYS A 29 5.73 6.09 -20.84
CA LYS A 29 5.93 5.48 -22.18
C LYS A 29 6.94 6.23 -23.02
N GLN A 30 6.93 7.56 -22.97
CA GLN A 30 7.91 8.41 -23.69
C GLN A 30 9.33 8.27 -23.15
N ASN A 31 9.48 7.85 -21.90
CA ASN A 31 10.75 7.69 -21.21
C ASN A 31 11.11 6.21 -20.94
N ASP A 32 10.37 5.27 -21.47
CA ASP A 32 10.65 3.84 -21.31
C ASP A 32 12.05 3.49 -21.80
N GLU A 33 12.73 2.60 -21.10
CA GLU A 33 14.13 2.20 -21.34
C GLU A 33 15.19 3.30 -21.14
N LYS A 34 14.82 4.54 -20.74
CA LYS A 34 15.75 5.63 -20.46
C LYS A 34 16.14 5.70 -18.99
N PHE A 35 17.38 6.12 -18.76
CA PHE A 35 17.83 6.51 -17.41
C PHE A 35 17.37 7.92 -17.11
N VAL A 36 16.81 8.11 -15.93
CA VAL A 36 16.28 9.40 -15.45
C VAL A 36 16.60 9.58 -13.97
N GLN A 37 16.62 10.84 -13.53
CA GLN A 37 16.35 11.16 -12.13
C GLN A 37 14.83 11.22 -11.99
N PHE A 38 14.25 10.35 -11.16
CA PHE A 38 12.80 10.27 -10.99
C PHE A 38 12.41 10.93 -9.66
N LYS A 39 11.59 11.94 -9.73
CA LYS A 39 11.03 12.60 -8.54
C LYS A 39 9.54 12.26 -8.42
N LEU A 40 9.18 11.64 -7.33
CA LEU A 40 7.79 11.35 -6.98
C LEU A 40 7.28 12.39 -5.99
N ASN A 41 6.38 13.26 -6.41
CA ASN A 41 5.71 14.24 -5.54
C ASN A 41 4.58 13.55 -4.79
N ARG A 42 4.96 12.89 -3.71
CA ARG A 42 4.08 12.21 -2.78
C ARG A 42 4.65 12.35 -1.37
N ARG A 43 3.78 12.66 -0.41
CA ARG A 43 4.16 12.74 0.99
C ARG A 43 4.10 11.35 1.63
N PHE A 44 5.13 11.02 2.39
CA PHE A 44 5.19 9.88 3.30
C PHE A 44 5.42 10.40 4.71
N VAL A 45 4.79 9.77 5.70
CA VAL A 45 4.84 10.19 7.10
C VAL A 45 5.33 9.02 7.94
N ASN A 46 6.22 9.30 8.88
CA ASN A 46 6.69 8.34 9.87
C ASN A 46 5.67 8.21 11.01
N ASP A 47 4.53 7.62 10.70
CA ASP A 47 3.44 7.39 11.65
C ASP A 47 3.22 5.90 11.99
N GLY A 48 4.21 5.05 11.64
CA GLY A 48 4.17 3.60 11.85
C GLY A 48 3.21 2.86 10.91
N LYS A 49 2.67 3.54 9.89
CA LYS A 49 1.71 2.93 8.97
C LYS A 49 2.37 2.41 7.71
N TRP A 50 1.70 1.44 7.09
CA TRP A 50 2.05 0.94 5.78
C TRP A 50 1.40 1.76 4.69
N TYR A 51 2.17 2.03 3.65
CA TYR A 51 1.74 2.65 2.40
C TYR A 51 1.89 1.66 1.27
N THR A 52 1.07 1.75 0.23
CA THR A 52 1.30 0.99 -1.01
C THR A 52 2.17 1.80 -1.95
N ILE A 53 3.07 1.12 -2.69
CA ILE A 53 3.91 1.74 -3.71
C ILE A 53 4.04 0.79 -4.90
N CYS A 54 4.04 1.35 -6.12
CA CYS A 54 4.35 0.63 -7.35
C CYS A 54 5.14 1.56 -8.27
N LEU A 55 6.41 1.21 -8.54
CA LEU A 55 7.32 2.04 -9.30
C LEU A 55 7.60 1.44 -10.69
N PRO A 56 7.84 2.28 -11.72
CA PRO A 56 8.14 1.82 -13.07
C PRO A 56 9.64 1.53 -13.30
N PHE A 57 10.39 1.18 -12.26
CA PHE A 57 11.82 0.89 -12.34
C PHE A 57 12.25 -0.03 -11.21
N ASN A 58 13.39 -0.72 -11.43
CA ASN A 58 14.04 -1.52 -10.39
C ASN A 58 14.89 -0.64 -9.49
N ILE A 59 14.89 -0.94 -8.19
CA ILE A 59 15.71 -0.21 -7.21
C ILE A 59 16.08 -1.13 -6.04
N SER A 60 17.34 -1.06 -5.63
CA SER A 60 17.85 -1.80 -4.49
C SER A 60 17.46 -1.12 -3.17
N GLN A 61 17.52 -1.86 -2.07
CA GLN A 61 17.33 -1.32 -0.72
C GLN A 61 18.25 -0.12 -0.44
N GLN A 62 19.50 -0.19 -0.90
CA GLN A 62 20.45 0.92 -0.72
C GLN A 62 19.99 2.20 -1.44
N GLN A 63 19.48 2.08 -2.66
CA GLN A 63 18.95 3.22 -3.42
C GLN A 63 17.64 3.73 -2.79
N LEU A 64 16.78 2.83 -2.32
CA LEU A 64 15.54 3.17 -1.64
C LEU A 64 15.84 3.92 -0.33
N ALA A 65 16.73 3.39 0.49
CA ALA A 65 17.16 4.02 1.74
C ALA A 65 17.78 5.42 1.49
N LYS A 66 18.64 5.53 0.47
CA LYS A 66 19.21 6.82 0.05
C LYS A 66 18.14 7.82 -0.35
N ALA A 67 17.14 7.39 -1.14
CA ALA A 67 16.06 8.25 -1.61
C ALA A 67 15.18 8.77 -0.45
N PHE A 68 15.01 7.98 0.60
CA PHE A 68 14.30 8.36 1.82
C PHE A 68 15.19 9.06 2.85
N GLY A 69 16.51 9.11 2.65
CA GLY A 69 17.47 9.74 3.58
C GLY A 69 17.62 8.99 4.89
N VAL A 70 17.58 7.66 4.86
CA VAL A 70 17.63 6.75 6.01
C VAL A 70 18.56 5.58 5.75
N ASP A 71 18.84 4.75 6.76
CA ASP A 71 19.70 3.56 6.60
C ASP A 71 18.92 2.36 6.03
N TYR A 72 17.61 2.29 6.27
CA TYR A 72 16.76 1.19 5.86
C TYR A 72 15.30 1.63 5.72
N VAL A 73 14.58 1.07 4.77
CA VAL A 73 13.13 1.24 4.58
C VAL A 73 12.47 -0.12 4.60
N ASP A 74 11.48 -0.30 5.47
CA ASP A 74 10.70 -1.54 5.49
C ASP A 74 9.91 -1.71 4.21
N LEU A 75 10.12 -2.84 3.55
CA LEU A 75 9.48 -3.23 2.30
C LEU A 75 8.88 -4.63 2.42
N ARG A 76 7.65 -4.80 1.96
CA ARG A 76 6.94 -6.08 1.95
C ARG A 76 6.26 -6.31 0.61
N THR A 77 6.23 -7.58 0.20
CA THR A 77 5.43 -8.02 -0.95
C THR A 77 4.34 -8.99 -0.52
N PHE A 78 3.25 -9.02 -1.26
CA PHE A 78 2.15 -9.95 -1.01
C PHE A 78 2.63 -11.38 -1.27
N ASP A 79 2.49 -12.27 -0.27
CA ASP A 79 3.04 -13.62 -0.30
C ASP A 79 1.95 -14.68 -0.49
N HIS A 80 0.97 -14.74 0.40
CA HIS A 80 -0.11 -15.74 0.33
C HIS A 80 -1.35 -15.32 1.12
N MET A 81 -2.40 -16.13 0.99
CA MET A 81 -3.63 -16.01 1.77
C MET A 81 -3.75 -17.18 2.74
N GLU A 82 -4.14 -16.90 3.99
CA GLU A 82 -4.66 -17.90 4.91
C GLU A 82 -6.06 -17.50 5.38
N GLY A 83 -7.06 -18.23 4.91
CA GLY A 83 -8.45 -17.87 5.15
C GLY A 83 -8.79 -16.50 4.54
N THR A 84 -8.96 -15.50 5.39
CA THR A 84 -9.23 -14.09 4.97
C THR A 84 -8.07 -13.16 5.31
N THR A 85 -6.92 -13.68 5.70
CA THR A 85 -5.73 -12.91 6.04
C THR A 85 -4.75 -12.91 4.88
N MET A 86 -4.35 -11.72 4.45
CA MET A 86 -3.28 -11.49 3.48
C MET A 86 -1.94 -11.48 4.20
N PHE A 87 -1.02 -12.36 3.83
CA PHE A 87 0.32 -12.42 4.38
C PHE A 87 1.31 -11.73 3.44
N PHE A 88 2.24 -11.01 4.04
CA PHE A 88 3.29 -10.29 3.34
C PHE A 88 4.65 -10.76 3.85
N LYS A 89 5.61 -10.87 2.95
CA LYS A 89 7.00 -11.21 3.28
C LYS A 89 7.91 -10.01 3.05
N THR A 90 9.02 -10.01 3.78
CA THR A 90 10.09 -9.00 3.64
C THR A 90 10.72 -9.08 2.25
N GLU A 91 10.98 -7.92 1.68
CA GLU A 91 11.74 -7.77 0.45
C GLU A 91 12.85 -6.73 0.62
N GLU A 92 13.92 -6.88 -0.15
CA GLU A 92 15.05 -5.95 -0.12
C GLU A 92 15.06 -5.00 -1.33
N ASN A 93 14.42 -5.39 -2.42
CA ASN A 93 14.46 -4.64 -3.68
C ASN A 93 13.05 -4.42 -4.21
N ILE A 94 12.86 -3.31 -4.91
CA ILE A 94 11.68 -3.06 -5.70
C ILE A 94 11.96 -3.48 -7.14
N GLU A 95 11.10 -4.31 -7.70
CA GLU A 95 11.07 -4.63 -9.12
C GLU A 95 10.06 -3.74 -9.85
N ALA A 96 10.42 -3.32 -11.07
CA ALA A 96 9.56 -2.50 -11.90
C ALA A 96 8.18 -3.14 -12.11
N GLY A 97 7.13 -2.40 -11.80
CA GLY A 97 5.75 -2.82 -11.97
C GLY A 97 5.27 -3.89 -10.99
N VAL A 98 6.03 -4.18 -9.96
CA VAL A 98 5.57 -5.00 -8.84
C VAL A 98 5.08 -4.08 -7.73
N PRO A 99 3.87 -4.27 -7.20
CA PRO A 99 3.37 -3.49 -6.08
C PRO A 99 3.89 -4.02 -4.74
N TYR A 100 4.19 -3.09 -3.82
CA TYR A 100 4.71 -3.36 -2.48
C TYR A 100 3.95 -2.59 -1.40
N LEU A 101 4.10 -3.04 -0.16
CA LEU A 101 3.90 -2.23 1.02
C LEU A 101 5.26 -1.62 1.43
N ILE A 102 5.23 -0.36 1.81
CA ILE A 102 6.38 0.39 2.32
C ILE A 102 6.00 1.05 3.64
N LYS A 103 6.88 0.97 4.64
CA LYS A 103 6.71 1.67 5.92
C LYS A 103 7.83 2.72 6.04
N PRO A 104 7.49 4.00 5.87
CA PRO A 104 8.46 5.07 6.03
C PRO A 104 8.90 5.18 7.49
N ASN A 105 10.19 5.42 7.72
CA ASN A 105 10.76 5.71 9.03
C ASN A 105 11.24 7.15 9.16
N THR A 106 10.85 8.00 8.21
CA THR A 106 11.07 9.45 8.18
C THR A 106 9.90 10.15 7.49
N ASP A 107 9.66 11.41 7.87
CA ASP A 107 8.76 12.27 7.12
C ASP A 107 9.48 12.79 5.88
N ILE A 108 8.88 12.62 4.72
CA ILE A 108 9.44 13.11 3.46
C ILE A 108 8.32 13.63 2.55
N ASP A 109 8.55 14.83 1.99
CA ASP A 109 7.64 15.45 1.05
C ASP A 109 8.29 15.47 -0.35
N GLY A 110 7.98 14.43 -1.10
CA GLY A 110 8.62 14.13 -2.37
C GLY A 110 9.89 13.29 -2.22
N VAL A 111 9.98 12.22 -3.00
CA VAL A 111 11.11 11.27 -3.00
C VAL A 111 11.85 11.36 -4.33
N VAL A 112 13.17 11.46 -4.29
CA VAL A 112 14.02 11.51 -5.48
C VAL A 112 14.84 10.22 -5.61
N PHE A 113 14.67 9.56 -6.73
CA PHE A 113 15.44 8.37 -7.12
C PHE A 113 16.42 8.74 -8.22
N ASP A 114 17.71 8.65 -7.92
CA ASP A 114 18.77 8.97 -8.87
C ASP A 114 19.08 7.79 -9.79
N ASP A 115 19.35 8.08 -11.06
CA ASP A 115 19.88 7.15 -12.05
C ASP A 115 19.07 5.83 -12.14
N VAL A 116 17.76 5.96 -12.23
CA VAL A 116 16.85 4.83 -12.43
C VAL A 116 16.47 4.66 -13.88
N LYS A 117 16.41 3.41 -14.36
CA LYS A 117 15.98 3.08 -15.70
C LYS A 117 14.50 2.77 -15.72
N ILE A 118 13.71 3.56 -16.44
CA ILE A 118 12.27 3.30 -16.60
C ILE A 118 12.09 1.95 -17.32
N ALA A 119 11.29 1.08 -16.76
CA ALA A 119 10.91 -0.23 -17.28
C ALA A 119 9.42 -0.47 -17.01
N MET A 120 8.59 0.28 -17.72
CA MET A 120 7.15 0.33 -17.46
C MET A 120 6.47 -1.01 -17.77
N LYS A 121 5.71 -1.54 -16.84
CA LYS A 121 4.82 -2.68 -17.09
C LYS A 121 3.44 -2.17 -17.49
N ALA A 122 2.89 -2.68 -18.58
CA ALA A 122 1.55 -2.27 -19.04
C ALA A 122 0.44 -2.65 -18.04
N ASN A 123 0.64 -3.74 -17.31
CA ASN A 123 -0.27 -4.20 -16.25
C ASN A 123 0.55 -4.59 -15.01
N PRO A 124 0.78 -3.66 -14.07
CA PRO A 124 1.59 -3.89 -12.88
C PRO A 124 0.80 -4.70 -11.83
N THR A 125 0.75 -6.01 -12.00
CA THR A 125 -0.04 -6.93 -11.17
C THR A 125 0.87 -7.94 -10.48
N LEU A 126 0.63 -8.17 -9.20
CA LEU A 126 1.18 -9.28 -8.44
C LEU A 126 0.05 -10.22 -8.03
N GLN A 127 -0.03 -11.37 -8.68
CA GLN A 127 -0.96 -12.43 -8.33
C GLN A 127 -0.31 -13.42 -7.37
N VAL A 128 -1.05 -13.82 -6.35
CA VAL A 128 -0.61 -14.79 -5.36
C VAL A 128 -1.60 -15.94 -5.30
N GLY A 129 -1.07 -17.16 -5.45
CA GLY A 129 -1.89 -18.37 -5.46
C GLY A 129 -2.81 -18.47 -6.68
N LYS A 130 -3.86 -19.29 -6.55
CA LYS A 130 -4.86 -19.54 -7.61
C LYS A 130 -6.24 -18.99 -7.27
N ASP A 131 -6.40 -18.41 -6.10
CA ASP A 131 -7.71 -18.10 -5.51
C ASP A 131 -8.27 -16.73 -5.91
N GLY A 132 -7.66 -16.08 -6.91
CA GLY A 132 -8.14 -14.81 -7.47
C GLY A 132 -7.84 -13.59 -6.62
N TYR A 133 -6.97 -13.71 -5.60
CA TYR A 133 -6.43 -12.57 -4.87
C TYR A 133 -5.19 -12.03 -5.57
N TYR A 134 -5.12 -10.73 -5.77
CA TYR A 134 -3.91 -10.10 -6.28
C TYR A 134 -3.78 -8.64 -5.83
N MET A 135 -2.58 -8.12 -5.90
CA MET A 135 -2.27 -6.72 -5.67
C MET A 135 -2.05 -6.05 -7.04
N GLN A 136 -2.78 -4.97 -7.30
CA GLN A 136 -2.73 -4.22 -8.54
C GLN A 136 -2.07 -2.87 -8.32
N GLY A 137 -0.96 -2.63 -9.00
CA GLY A 137 -0.32 -1.33 -9.05
C GLY A 137 -0.98 -0.39 -10.04
N VAL A 138 -0.86 0.91 -9.80
CA VAL A 138 -1.30 1.98 -10.69
C VAL A 138 -0.23 3.05 -10.78
N TYR A 139 0.01 3.59 -11.98
CA TYR A 139 0.99 4.66 -12.19
C TYR A 139 0.36 6.04 -12.25
N GLU A 140 -0.92 6.13 -12.52
CA GLU A 140 -1.70 7.38 -12.57
C GLU A 140 -3.03 7.20 -11.83
N PRO A 141 -3.76 8.29 -11.54
CA PRO A 141 -5.07 8.22 -10.89
C PRO A 141 -6.00 7.25 -11.62
N THR A 142 -6.57 6.32 -10.86
CA THR A 142 -7.39 5.22 -11.40
C THR A 142 -8.64 5.04 -10.55
N ASP A 143 -9.79 4.95 -11.20
CA ASP A 143 -11.05 4.67 -10.52
C ASP A 143 -11.18 3.18 -10.21
N LEU A 144 -11.42 2.88 -8.95
CA LEU A 144 -11.62 1.54 -8.42
C LEU A 144 -13.09 1.13 -8.55
N TYR A 145 -13.32 -0.17 -8.74
CA TYR A 145 -14.70 -0.69 -8.78
C TYR A 145 -15.36 -0.64 -7.41
N ILE A 146 -16.61 -0.20 -7.38
CA ILE A 146 -17.43 -0.11 -6.16
C ILE A 146 -18.28 -1.38 -5.92
N ASP A 147 -18.02 -2.44 -6.69
CA ASP A 147 -18.72 -3.73 -6.59
C ASP A 147 -18.25 -4.61 -5.42
N GLY A 148 -17.34 -4.08 -4.60
CA GLY A 148 -16.76 -4.75 -3.44
C GLY A 148 -15.55 -5.62 -3.74
N THR A 149 -15.20 -5.85 -5.02
CA THR A 149 -14.02 -6.66 -5.40
C THR A 149 -12.70 -5.92 -5.24
N HIS A 150 -12.74 -4.58 -5.22
CA HIS A 150 -11.56 -3.77 -4.96
C HIS A 150 -11.51 -3.34 -3.49
N VAL A 151 -10.35 -3.45 -2.88
CA VAL A 151 -10.06 -2.94 -1.54
C VAL A 151 -8.71 -2.24 -1.53
N PHE A 152 -8.58 -1.21 -0.72
CA PHE A 152 -7.34 -0.46 -0.60
C PHE A 152 -6.94 -0.26 0.87
N LEU A 153 -5.64 -0.12 1.08
CA LEU A 153 -5.09 0.19 2.37
C LEU A 153 -5.22 1.70 2.60
N GLY A 154 -5.96 2.09 3.62
CA GLY A 154 -6.19 3.48 3.99
C GLY A 154 -5.57 3.83 5.34
N SER A 155 -6.14 4.84 6.00
CA SER A 155 -5.71 5.31 7.32
C SER A 155 -5.76 4.18 8.37
N GLU A 156 -4.89 4.28 9.38
CA GLU A 156 -4.84 3.35 10.51
C GLU A 156 -4.52 1.89 10.12
N ASN A 157 -3.82 1.68 8.99
CA ASN A 157 -3.51 0.34 8.49
C ASN A 157 -4.77 -0.53 8.27
N ARG A 158 -5.88 0.05 7.81
CA ARG A 158 -7.12 -0.67 7.56
C ARG A 158 -7.42 -0.79 6.08
N PHE A 159 -8.09 -1.88 5.73
CA PHE A 159 -8.67 -2.03 4.40
C PHE A 159 -10.00 -1.27 4.31
N PHE A 160 -10.15 -0.55 3.20
CA PHE A 160 -11.37 0.16 2.84
C PHE A 160 -11.86 -0.30 1.48
N ARG A 161 -13.16 -0.20 1.27
CA ARG A 161 -13.78 -0.39 -0.05
C ARG A 161 -14.07 0.96 -0.69
N PRO A 162 -13.93 1.07 -2.02
CA PRO A 162 -14.35 2.25 -2.74
C PRO A 162 -15.84 2.53 -2.56
N SER A 163 -16.20 3.81 -2.56
CA SER A 163 -17.58 4.29 -2.49
C SER A 163 -17.85 5.25 -3.64
N GLU A 164 -19.11 5.59 -3.90
CA GLU A 164 -19.47 6.54 -4.96
C GLU A 164 -18.76 7.89 -4.86
N THR A 165 -18.44 8.33 -3.64
CA THR A 165 -17.78 9.61 -3.39
C THR A 165 -16.27 9.51 -3.19
N ASN A 166 -15.71 8.30 -3.03
CA ASN A 166 -14.29 8.07 -2.80
C ASN A 166 -13.86 6.74 -3.43
N HIS A 167 -13.56 6.76 -4.71
CA HIS A 167 -13.15 5.58 -5.46
C HIS A 167 -11.91 5.81 -6.34
N THR A 168 -11.40 7.02 -6.43
CA THR A 168 -10.18 7.29 -7.22
C THR A 168 -8.95 7.10 -6.36
N MET A 169 -8.06 6.19 -6.77
CA MET A 169 -6.73 6.01 -6.18
C MET A 169 -5.71 6.84 -6.95
N ASN A 170 -4.87 7.59 -6.25
CA ASN A 170 -3.76 8.31 -6.84
C ASN A 170 -2.73 7.34 -7.47
N GLY A 171 -1.91 7.85 -8.36
CA GLY A 171 -0.85 7.09 -9.04
C GLY A 171 0.29 6.66 -8.12
N MET A 172 1.18 5.81 -8.63
CA MET A 172 2.32 5.23 -7.91
C MET A 172 1.93 4.50 -6.62
N ARG A 173 0.72 3.94 -6.60
CA ARG A 173 0.14 3.18 -5.49
C ARG A 173 -0.31 1.80 -5.92
N ALA A 174 -0.92 1.07 -5.01
CA ALA A 174 -1.55 -0.20 -5.32
C ALA A 174 -2.80 -0.43 -4.46
N TYR A 175 -3.69 -1.25 -4.99
CA TYR A 175 -4.88 -1.74 -4.32
C TYR A 175 -4.94 -3.27 -4.42
N PHE A 176 -5.88 -3.88 -3.72
CA PHE A 176 -6.06 -5.32 -3.74
C PHE A 176 -7.34 -5.66 -4.48
N VAL A 177 -7.29 -6.73 -5.25
CA VAL A 177 -8.45 -7.32 -5.89
C VAL A 177 -8.74 -8.64 -5.20
N ILE A 178 -10.00 -8.83 -4.83
CA ILE A 178 -10.49 -10.01 -4.14
C ILE A 178 -11.56 -10.69 -4.98
N PRO A 179 -11.67 -12.02 -4.90
CA PRO A 179 -12.71 -12.74 -5.61
C PRO A 179 -14.11 -12.39 -5.10
N LYS A 180 -15.13 -12.51 -5.94
CA LYS A 180 -16.51 -12.13 -5.63
C LYS A 180 -17.09 -12.83 -4.40
N ASP A 181 -16.70 -14.07 -4.15
CA ASP A 181 -17.13 -14.84 -2.97
C ASP A 181 -16.48 -14.37 -1.66
N ALA A 182 -15.47 -13.51 -1.75
CA ALA A 182 -14.80 -12.88 -0.61
C ALA A 182 -15.35 -11.48 -0.28
N VAL A 183 -16.23 -10.90 -1.10
CA VAL A 183 -16.72 -9.53 -0.94
C VAL A 183 -17.39 -9.28 0.43
N ASN A 184 -18.06 -10.28 0.97
CA ASN A 184 -18.72 -10.18 2.28
C ASN A 184 -17.85 -10.71 3.45
N LYS A 185 -16.59 -11.07 3.19
CA LYS A 185 -15.68 -11.55 4.23
C LYS A 185 -14.94 -10.37 4.84
N ILE A 186 -14.63 -10.49 6.14
CA ILE A 186 -13.74 -9.56 6.82
C ILE A 186 -12.31 -9.93 6.43
N LEU A 187 -11.60 -8.98 5.82
CA LEU A 187 -10.21 -9.15 5.42
C LEU A 187 -9.29 -8.61 6.50
N SER A 188 -8.18 -9.30 6.71
CA SER A 188 -7.07 -8.81 7.52
C SER A 188 -5.75 -8.96 6.76
N TYR A 189 -4.68 -8.36 7.26
CA TYR A 189 -3.35 -8.58 6.71
C TYR A 189 -2.31 -8.70 7.81
N ASN A 190 -1.20 -9.37 7.49
CA ASN A 190 -0.03 -9.52 8.33
C ASN A 190 1.20 -9.08 7.54
N ALA A 191 1.69 -7.89 7.83
CA ALA A 191 2.90 -7.31 7.23
C ALA A 191 4.05 -7.18 8.25
N ASP A 192 3.76 -7.25 9.52
CA ASP A 192 4.73 -7.26 10.61
C ASP A 192 4.89 -8.68 11.14
N SER A 193 6.03 -9.00 11.73
CA SER A 193 6.29 -10.31 12.37
C SER A 193 5.37 -10.63 13.56
N GLU A 194 4.61 -9.65 14.02
CA GLU A 194 3.51 -9.82 14.96
C GLU A 194 2.19 -9.64 14.21
N ALA A 195 1.34 -10.66 14.25
CA ALA A 195 0.06 -10.70 13.57
C ALA A 195 -0.85 -9.56 14.05
N THR A 196 -0.90 -8.49 13.29
CA THR A 196 -1.87 -7.41 13.52
C THR A 196 -3.11 -7.74 12.71
N SER A 197 -4.06 -8.40 13.36
CA SER A 197 -5.37 -8.67 12.80
C SER A 197 -6.14 -7.36 12.67
N ILE A 198 -6.28 -6.81 11.47
CA ILE A 198 -7.05 -5.60 11.24
C ILE A 198 -8.35 -5.96 10.53
N VAL A 199 -9.44 -5.65 11.19
CA VAL A 199 -10.79 -5.90 10.67
C VAL A 199 -11.09 -4.83 9.62
N ALA A 200 -11.38 -5.25 8.39
CA ALA A 200 -11.90 -4.36 7.36
C ALA A 200 -13.31 -3.90 7.76
N THR A 201 -13.45 -2.62 8.07
CA THR A 201 -14.79 -2.03 8.24
C THR A 201 -15.27 -1.53 6.89
N ASP A 202 -16.36 -2.12 6.43
CA ASP A 202 -17.10 -1.62 5.28
C ASP A 202 -17.72 -0.28 5.64
N ALA A 203 -17.38 0.79 4.94
CA ALA A 203 -17.99 2.11 5.17
C ALA A 203 -19.52 2.14 4.88
N ASN A 204 -20.06 1.05 4.33
CA ASN A 204 -21.48 0.89 4.01
C ASN A 204 -22.21 -0.17 4.83
N LEU A 205 -21.54 -0.86 5.76
CA LEU A 205 -22.26 -1.64 6.75
C LEU A 205 -22.77 -0.67 7.81
N GLN A 206 -24.07 -0.39 7.78
CA GLN A 206 -24.80 0.04 8.97
C GLN A 206 -24.29 -0.82 10.14
N PRO A 207 -23.99 -0.26 11.31
CA PRO A 207 -23.53 -1.06 12.44
C PRO A 207 -24.55 -2.17 12.66
N LYS A 208 -24.19 -3.40 12.31
CA LYS A 208 -24.92 -4.55 12.84
C LYS A 208 -24.69 -4.47 14.34
N ASP A 209 -25.76 -4.40 15.10
CA ASP A 209 -25.72 -4.46 16.55
C ASP A 209 -24.99 -5.73 16.97
N HIS A 210 -23.69 -5.61 17.19
CA HIS A 210 -22.86 -6.71 17.66
C HIS A 210 -23.05 -6.84 19.17
N LYS A 211 -23.61 -7.95 19.60
CA LYS A 211 -23.75 -8.20 21.03
C LYS A 211 -22.37 -8.36 21.66
N VAL A 212 -22.07 -7.49 22.58
CA VAL A 212 -20.81 -7.45 23.32
C VAL A 212 -21.02 -8.03 24.73
N TYR A 213 -20.14 -8.95 25.10
CA TYR A 213 -20.13 -9.57 26.42
C TYR A 213 -18.78 -9.33 27.10
N ASN A 214 -18.77 -9.18 28.41
CA ASN A 214 -17.51 -9.23 29.15
C ASN A 214 -16.97 -10.67 29.22
N ILE A 215 -15.75 -10.85 29.75
CA ILE A 215 -15.11 -12.17 29.86
C ILE A 215 -15.86 -13.13 30.79
N SER A 216 -16.78 -12.64 31.62
CA SER A 216 -17.66 -13.43 32.48
C SER A 216 -18.96 -13.85 31.77
N GLY A 217 -19.12 -13.49 30.48
CA GLY A 217 -20.31 -13.83 29.68
C GLY A 217 -21.50 -12.90 29.90
N MET A 218 -21.35 -11.80 30.65
CA MET A 218 -22.40 -10.84 30.86
C MET A 218 -22.49 -9.87 29.68
N TYR A 219 -23.69 -9.65 29.15
CA TYR A 219 -23.97 -8.69 28.10
C TYR A 219 -23.68 -7.25 28.58
N VAL A 220 -22.93 -6.47 27.79
CA VAL A 220 -22.48 -5.11 28.07
C VAL A 220 -22.96 -4.08 27.06
N GLY A 221 -23.45 -4.49 25.89
CA GLY A 221 -24.00 -3.57 24.88
C GLY A 221 -24.03 -4.17 23.48
N ASP A 222 -24.57 -3.40 22.52
CA ASP A 222 -24.70 -3.76 21.10
C ASP A 222 -23.62 -3.09 20.23
N SER A 223 -22.62 -2.42 20.83
CA SER A 223 -21.56 -1.70 20.15
C SER A 223 -20.27 -1.75 20.95
N ASN A 224 -19.13 -1.73 20.29
CA ASN A 224 -17.79 -1.66 20.89
C ASN A 224 -17.22 -0.23 20.95
N TYR A 225 -17.98 0.78 20.57
CA TYR A 225 -17.49 2.17 20.45
C TYR A 225 -17.39 2.91 21.80
N ASP A 226 -18.20 2.55 22.80
CA ASP A 226 -18.26 3.22 24.12
C ASP A 226 -17.78 2.34 25.27
N LEU A 227 -17.01 1.30 24.97
CA LEU A 227 -16.52 0.38 25.98
C LEU A 227 -15.27 0.93 26.68
N MET A 228 -15.23 0.81 28.00
CA MET A 228 -14.00 1.06 28.76
C MET A 228 -12.91 0.09 28.31
N PRO A 229 -11.61 0.48 28.48
CA PRO A 229 -10.49 -0.43 28.24
C PRO A 229 -10.68 -1.76 28.96
N GLY A 230 -10.54 -2.85 28.24
CA GLY A 230 -10.80 -4.17 28.81
C GLY A 230 -10.89 -5.24 27.73
N THR A 231 -11.09 -6.47 28.18
CA THR A 231 -11.28 -7.62 27.29
C THR A 231 -12.75 -7.99 27.21
N TYR A 232 -13.24 -8.13 25.98
CA TYR A 232 -14.64 -8.42 25.68
C TYR A 232 -14.78 -9.59 24.71
N ILE A 233 -15.96 -10.15 24.62
CA ILE A 233 -16.38 -11.13 23.62
C ILE A 233 -17.35 -10.43 22.67
N VAL A 234 -17.00 -10.31 21.41
CA VAL A 234 -17.83 -9.73 20.35
C VAL A 234 -18.00 -10.81 19.28
N ASP A 235 -19.23 -11.18 18.97
CA ASP A 235 -19.56 -12.26 18.02
C ASP A 235 -18.79 -13.58 18.28
N GLY A 236 -18.62 -13.92 19.56
CA GLY A 236 -17.91 -15.12 19.99
C GLY A 236 -16.37 -15.03 19.92
N LYS A 237 -15.80 -13.87 19.59
CA LYS A 237 -14.36 -13.62 19.53
C LYS A 237 -13.90 -12.74 20.67
N LYS A 238 -12.71 -13.01 21.20
CA LYS A 238 -12.08 -12.20 22.25
C LYS A 238 -11.47 -10.94 21.61
N VAL A 239 -11.88 -9.76 22.11
CA VAL A 239 -11.43 -8.45 21.66
C VAL A 239 -10.83 -7.68 22.82
N LEU A 240 -9.66 -7.07 22.65
CA LEU A 240 -9.03 -6.21 23.64
C LEU A 240 -9.30 -4.74 23.25
N ILE A 241 -9.90 -3.96 24.13
CA ILE A 241 -10.08 -2.51 24.01
C ILE A 241 -9.00 -1.86 24.86
N SER A 242 -8.11 -1.07 24.24
CA SER A 242 -7.06 -0.30 24.93
C SER A 242 -7.40 1.19 24.95
N ASN A 243 -6.83 1.92 25.92
CA ASN A 243 -6.93 3.40 25.96
C ASN A 243 -6.28 3.97 24.69
N GLN A 244 -6.96 4.89 24.04
CA GLN A 244 -6.38 5.81 23.05
C GLN A 244 -5.58 6.90 23.74
#